data_9d5c63dc7955013bc3cd2fd64e449a61
#
_entry.id   9d5c63dc7955013bc3cd2fd64e449a61
#
_cell.length_a   1.000
_cell.length_b   1.000
_cell.length_c   1.000
_cell.angle_alpha   90.00
_cell.angle_beta   90.00
_cell.angle_gamma   90.00
#
_symmetry.space_group_name_H-M   'P 1'
#
loop_
_entity.id
_entity.type
_entity.pdbx_description
1 polymer ?
#
loop_
_entity_poly.entity_id
_entity_poly.type
_entity_poly.pdbx_seq_one_letter_code
_entity_poly.pdbx_strand_id
1 'polypeptide(L)'
;MNDLARSGRPMLSFAEECNRGKVREENQDTVLHARTALGELLVVADGIGGLEGGGTASRIVVETVYEHLQTLASDYPADAAIREASAIANANILAAAAAPDSPFKRMGSTVVLALLQQDAAATLAWIGHIGDSRAYLLRDDRIVRITKDHSAVQALLDEDLLTPEEAGNHPDASVLTRSLGHFTEVEIDVEPVPLMPGDSLLLCSDGLWGFVPEQELQTVMADAHLPLAATAKALLEMALAAGGHDNVGIELVRVGVPLAPVPDAVQEPLKVEAPVKSQEPAALKGPLKKQEPPKMKEPFKIGFVEILVLFLLAGAALGAVLYFAFYSH
;
A
#
# COMPACT_ATOMS: atom_id res chain seq x y z
N MET A 1 -21.20 -18.40 -11.22
CA MET A 1 -20.04 -19.31 -11.02
C MET A 1 -19.09 -19.05 -12.16
N ASN A 2 -17.94 -18.45 -11.82
CA ASN A 2 -17.09 -17.74 -12.77
C ASN A 2 -16.43 -18.63 -13.82
N ASP A 3 -16.40 -18.15 -15.08
CA ASP A 3 -15.70 -18.76 -16.22
C ASP A 3 -14.18 -18.95 -15.96
N LEU A 4 -13.61 -18.24 -15.00
CA LEU A 4 -12.19 -18.33 -14.60
C LEU A 4 -11.81 -19.71 -14.03
N ALA A 5 -12.73 -20.39 -13.33
CA ALA A 5 -12.47 -21.75 -12.80
C ALA A 5 -12.35 -22.82 -13.90
N ARG A 6 -12.75 -22.52 -15.13
CA ARG A 6 -12.65 -23.44 -16.30
C ARG A 6 -11.38 -23.26 -17.11
N SER A 7 -10.62 -22.15 -16.90
CA SER A 7 -9.47 -21.80 -17.73
C SER A 7 -8.16 -22.46 -17.29
N GLY A 8 -8.11 -23.12 -16.13
CA GLY A 8 -6.86 -23.68 -15.56
C GLY A 8 -5.84 -22.60 -15.10
N ARG A 9 -6.20 -21.32 -15.19
CA ARG A 9 -5.33 -20.22 -14.74
C ARG A 9 -5.31 -20.15 -13.21
N PRO A 10 -4.16 -19.84 -12.60
CA PRO A 10 -4.11 -19.53 -11.18
C PRO A 10 -5.05 -18.37 -10.85
N MET A 11 -5.81 -18.48 -9.76
CA MET A 11 -6.65 -17.38 -9.30
C MET A 11 -5.78 -16.37 -8.54
N LEU A 12 -5.83 -15.10 -8.92
CA LEU A 12 -5.17 -14.03 -8.17
C LEU A 12 -6.13 -13.47 -7.13
N SER A 13 -5.62 -13.25 -5.92
CA SER A 13 -6.30 -12.53 -4.85
C SER A 13 -5.49 -11.30 -4.52
N PHE A 14 -6.18 -10.19 -4.23
CA PHE A 14 -5.56 -8.88 -3.99
C PHE A 14 -6.01 -8.31 -2.66
N ALA A 15 -5.16 -7.51 -2.02
CA ALA A 15 -5.50 -6.71 -0.85
C ALA A 15 -4.60 -5.47 -0.79
N GLU A 16 -5.15 -4.36 -0.33
CA GLU A 16 -4.48 -3.08 -0.21
C GLU A 16 -4.73 -2.46 1.15
N GLU A 17 -3.78 -1.69 1.64
CA GLU A 17 -3.93 -0.79 2.79
C GLU A 17 -3.17 0.51 2.51
N CYS A 18 -3.78 1.64 2.87
CA CYS A 18 -3.15 2.94 2.77
C CYS A 18 -3.51 3.76 4.01
N ASN A 19 -2.51 4.13 4.81
CA ASN A 19 -2.75 4.74 6.09
C ASN A 19 -1.78 5.90 6.35
N ARG A 20 -2.28 6.97 6.94
CA ARG A 20 -1.49 8.15 7.29
C ARG A 20 -0.43 7.89 8.38
N GLY A 21 -0.54 6.79 9.12
CA GLY A 21 0.23 6.60 10.35
C GLY A 21 -0.32 7.43 11.51
N LYS A 22 0.47 7.52 12.58
CA LYS A 22 0.07 8.20 13.84
C LYS A 22 0.70 9.57 14.02
N VAL A 23 1.79 9.87 13.29
CA VAL A 23 2.62 11.05 13.50
C VAL A 23 2.43 12.09 12.39
N ARG A 24 2.35 11.66 11.14
CA ARG A 24 2.18 12.56 10.00
C ARG A 24 0.82 13.25 10.02
N GLU A 25 0.74 14.51 9.57
CA GLU A 25 -0.51 15.26 9.48
C GLU A 25 -1.34 14.85 8.25
N GLU A 26 -0.67 14.45 7.16
CA GLU A 26 -1.26 14.04 5.89
C GLU A 26 -0.77 12.68 5.45
N ASN A 27 -1.55 12.01 4.60
CA ASN A 27 -1.10 10.83 3.90
C ASN A 27 -0.58 11.23 2.52
N GLN A 28 0.71 11.07 2.30
CA GLN A 28 1.38 11.35 1.04
C GLN A 28 1.64 10.08 0.22
N ASP A 29 1.35 8.91 0.78
CA ASP A 29 1.31 7.66 0.03
C ASP A 29 0.04 7.55 -0.81
N THR A 30 0.18 6.99 -1.99
CA THR A 30 -0.95 6.62 -2.86
C THR A 30 -0.76 5.18 -3.33
N VAL A 31 -1.82 4.37 -3.21
CA VAL A 31 -1.85 2.99 -3.67
C VAL A 31 -2.95 2.80 -4.71
N LEU A 32 -2.80 1.83 -5.59
CA LEU A 32 -3.80 1.48 -6.59
C LEU A 32 -3.69 0.02 -7.00
N HIS A 33 -4.79 -0.72 -6.90
CA HIS A 33 -5.02 -1.94 -7.65
C HIS A 33 -6.07 -1.69 -8.73
N ALA A 34 -5.72 -1.96 -10.00
CA ALA A 34 -6.63 -1.78 -11.13
C ALA A 34 -6.36 -2.76 -12.26
N ARG A 35 -7.41 -3.09 -13.03
CA ARG A 35 -7.27 -3.84 -14.25
C ARG A 35 -7.00 -2.92 -15.43
N THR A 36 -5.98 -3.24 -16.23
CA THR A 36 -5.63 -2.55 -17.48
C THR A 36 -5.81 -3.47 -18.68
N ALA A 37 -5.61 -2.94 -19.88
CA ALA A 37 -5.58 -3.74 -21.10
C ALA A 37 -4.42 -4.74 -21.12
N LEU A 38 -3.31 -4.43 -20.41
CA LEU A 38 -2.10 -5.24 -20.36
C LEU A 38 -2.13 -6.29 -19.23
N GLY A 39 -3.00 -6.15 -18.21
CA GLY A 39 -3.07 -7.05 -17.07
C GLY A 39 -3.55 -6.37 -15.80
N GLU A 40 -3.36 -7.01 -14.64
CA GLU A 40 -3.62 -6.42 -13.33
C GLU A 40 -2.43 -5.55 -12.93
N LEU A 41 -2.71 -4.31 -12.54
CA LEU A 41 -1.72 -3.31 -12.13
C LEU A 41 -1.84 -3.05 -10.63
N LEU A 42 -0.73 -3.18 -9.92
CA LEU A 42 -0.58 -2.74 -8.53
C LEU A 42 0.45 -1.62 -8.50
N VAL A 43 0.20 -0.56 -7.74
CA VAL A 43 1.12 0.59 -7.60
C VAL A 43 1.14 1.05 -6.16
N VAL A 44 2.34 1.30 -5.64
CA VAL A 44 2.57 2.07 -4.41
C VAL A 44 3.50 3.22 -4.75
N ALA A 45 3.10 4.43 -4.40
CA ALA A 45 3.87 5.65 -4.61
C ALA A 45 3.94 6.43 -3.29
N ASP A 46 5.16 6.73 -2.83
CA ASP A 46 5.42 7.55 -1.64
C ASP A 46 5.81 8.95 -2.07
N GLY A 47 5.07 9.92 -1.60
CA GLY A 47 5.21 11.31 -2.00
C GLY A 47 6.25 12.08 -1.20
N ILE A 48 7.18 12.72 -1.88
CA ILE A 48 8.28 13.49 -1.31
C ILE A 48 8.02 14.99 -1.54
N GLY A 49 8.19 15.84 -0.52
CA GLY A 49 8.15 17.28 -0.77
C GLY A 49 7.49 18.15 0.30
N GLY A 50 7.39 17.67 1.52
CA GLY A 50 6.80 18.41 2.65
C GLY A 50 5.30 18.67 2.47
N LEU A 51 4.75 19.63 3.24
CA LEU A 51 3.31 19.93 3.27
C LEU A 51 2.64 19.87 1.89
N GLU A 52 1.72 18.94 1.69
CA GLU A 52 0.82 18.73 0.52
C GLU A 52 1.50 18.41 -0.83
N GLY A 53 2.79 18.74 -1.02
CA GLY A 53 3.47 18.52 -2.31
C GLY A 53 3.66 17.04 -2.62
N GLY A 54 4.05 16.25 -1.63
CA GLY A 54 4.25 14.82 -1.76
C GLY A 54 2.98 14.07 -2.18
N GLY A 55 1.87 14.30 -1.49
CA GLY A 55 0.59 13.68 -1.83
C GLY A 55 0.05 14.07 -3.23
N THR A 56 0.42 15.26 -3.72
CA THR A 56 0.12 15.62 -5.11
C THR A 56 0.99 14.84 -6.09
N ALA A 57 2.29 14.69 -5.78
CA ALA A 57 3.21 13.97 -6.64
C ALA A 57 2.90 12.47 -6.72
N SER A 58 2.66 11.79 -5.60
CA SER A 58 2.32 10.36 -5.57
C SER A 58 1.02 10.08 -6.33
N ARG A 59 0.01 10.95 -6.20
CA ARG A 59 -1.23 10.86 -6.97
C ARG A 59 -1.00 11.03 -8.47
N ILE A 60 -0.20 12.03 -8.90
CA ILE A 60 0.16 12.20 -10.32
C ILE A 60 0.83 10.93 -10.87
N VAL A 61 1.71 10.29 -10.10
CA VAL A 61 2.35 9.04 -10.51
C VAL A 61 1.31 7.97 -10.77
N VAL A 62 0.47 7.68 -9.78
CA VAL A 62 -0.51 6.60 -9.85
C VAL A 62 -1.52 6.82 -10.98
N GLU A 63 -2.09 8.04 -11.08
CA GLU A 63 -3.05 8.40 -12.12
C GLU A 63 -2.40 8.29 -13.51
N THR A 64 -1.20 8.84 -13.71
CA THR A 64 -0.51 8.80 -15.00
C THR A 64 -0.17 7.38 -15.44
N VAL A 65 0.37 6.56 -14.54
CA VAL A 65 0.69 5.16 -14.84
C VAL A 65 -0.57 4.42 -15.26
N TYR A 66 -1.64 4.52 -14.49
CA TYR A 66 -2.90 3.87 -14.80
C TYR A 66 -3.49 4.34 -16.14
N GLU A 67 -3.63 5.65 -16.35
CA GLU A 67 -4.21 6.21 -17.55
C GLU A 67 -3.40 5.81 -18.81
N HIS A 68 -2.06 5.89 -18.75
CA HIS A 68 -1.22 5.49 -19.86
C HIS A 68 -1.43 4.02 -20.23
N LEU A 69 -1.37 3.11 -19.26
CA LEU A 69 -1.56 1.68 -19.48
C LEU A 69 -2.94 1.34 -20.03
N GLN A 70 -3.96 2.13 -19.73
CA GLN A 70 -5.31 1.96 -20.28
C GLN A 70 -5.41 2.28 -21.78
N THR A 71 -4.53 3.14 -22.31
CA THR A 71 -4.55 3.53 -23.72
C THR A 71 -3.83 2.55 -24.64
N LEU A 72 -3.03 1.65 -24.09
CA LEU A 72 -2.18 0.75 -24.84
C LEU A 72 -2.95 -0.48 -25.33
N ALA A 73 -2.49 -1.06 -26.45
CA ALA A 73 -3.00 -2.33 -26.93
C ALA A 73 -2.57 -3.48 -26.01
N SER A 74 -3.37 -4.54 -25.91
CA SER A 74 -3.13 -5.66 -24.97
C SER A 74 -1.86 -6.48 -25.26
N ASP A 75 -1.27 -6.32 -26.42
CA ASP A 75 -0.02 -6.94 -26.88
C ASP A 75 1.19 -6.00 -26.82
N TYR A 76 1.00 -4.79 -26.26
CA TYR A 76 2.10 -3.84 -26.10
C TYR A 76 3.15 -4.40 -25.10
N PRO A 77 4.48 -4.25 -25.38
CA PRO A 77 5.51 -4.74 -24.47
C PRO A 77 5.40 -4.11 -23.07
N ALA A 78 5.29 -4.95 -22.04
CA ALA A 78 5.02 -4.48 -20.69
C ALA A 78 6.15 -3.63 -20.11
N ASP A 79 7.41 -3.99 -20.38
CA ASP A 79 8.58 -3.22 -19.95
C ASP A 79 8.62 -1.82 -20.58
N ALA A 80 8.32 -1.71 -21.89
CA ALA A 80 8.21 -0.44 -22.57
C ALA A 80 7.07 0.41 -22.01
N ALA A 81 5.90 -0.19 -21.77
CA ALA A 81 4.74 0.48 -21.19
C ALA A 81 5.06 1.10 -19.80
N ILE A 82 5.76 0.35 -18.95
CA ILE A 82 6.16 0.81 -17.61
C ILE A 82 7.17 1.97 -17.71
N ARG A 83 8.16 1.86 -18.61
CA ARG A 83 9.17 2.91 -18.81
C ARG A 83 8.54 4.19 -19.34
N GLU A 84 7.66 4.09 -20.32
CA GLU A 84 6.95 5.23 -20.91
C GLU A 84 6.03 5.90 -19.86
N ALA A 85 5.22 5.12 -19.13
CA ALA A 85 4.35 5.63 -18.09
C ALA A 85 5.13 6.41 -17.02
N SER A 86 6.29 5.88 -16.58
CA SER A 86 7.14 6.53 -15.59
C SER A 86 7.77 7.82 -16.11
N ALA A 87 8.20 7.86 -17.37
CA ALA A 87 8.74 9.06 -17.99
C ALA A 87 7.66 10.16 -18.12
N ILE A 88 6.42 9.79 -18.48
CA ILE A 88 5.29 10.71 -18.53
C ILE A 88 4.94 11.21 -17.12
N ALA A 89 4.90 10.34 -16.12
CA ALA A 89 4.65 10.74 -14.74
C ALA A 89 5.70 11.74 -14.23
N ASN A 90 6.99 11.48 -14.50
CA ASN A 90 8.07 12.43 -14.18
C ASN A 90 7.85 13.80 -14.82
N ALA A 91 7.55 13.83 -16.12
CA ALA A 91 7.28 15.07 -16.85
C ALA A 91 6.06 15.82 -16.27
N ASN A 92 5.00 15.10 -15.89
CA ASN A 92 3.80 15.67 -15.30
C ASN A 92 4.06 16.29 -13.92
N ILE A 93 4.86 15.64 -13.07
CA ILE A 93 5.25 16.21 -11.78
C ILE A 93 6.07 17.48 -11.97
N LEU A 94 7.08 17.46 -12.87
CA LEU A 94 7.91 18.63 -13.18
C LEU A 94 7.08 19.79 -13.73
N ALA A 95 6.14 19.52 -14.61
CA ALA A 95 5.22 20.52 -15.16
C ALA A 95 4.31 21.11 -14.09
N ALA A 96 3.76 20.28 -13.20
CA ALA A 96 2.91 20.73 -12.11
C ALA A 96 3.70 21.57 -11.09
N ALA A 97 4.95 21.21 -10.79
CA ALA A 97 5.82 21.99 -9.94
C ALA A 97 6.23 23.34 -10.56
N ALA A 98 6.43 23.39 -11.87
CA ALA A 98 6.82 24.60 -12.61
C ALA A 98 5.64 25.57 -12.86
N ALA A 99 4.39 25.15 -12.68
CA ALA A 99 3.22 25.99 -12.90
C ALA A 99 3.31 27.31 -12.10
N PRO A 100 2.92 28.48 -12.68
CA PRO A 100 3.08 29.78 -12.01
C PRO A 100 2.43 29.83 -10.63
N ASP A 101 1.27 29.27 -10.49
CA ASP A 101 0.46 29.27 -9.27
C ASP A 101 0.67 28.02 -8.40
N SER A 102 1.65 27.17 -8.72
CA SER A 102 1.94 25.98 -7.93
C SER A 102 2.48 26.39 -6.56
N PRO A 103 1.84 25.98 -5.47
CA PRO A 103 2.38 26.17 -4.12
C PRO A 103 3.59 25.25 -3.86
N PHE A 104 3.75 24.19 -4.66
CA PHE A 104 4.73 23.11 -4.47
C PHE A 104 5.81 23.12 -5.55
N LYS A 105 6.86 23.91 -5.31
CA LYS A 105 7.98 24.05 -6.26
C LYS A 105 8.98 22.90 -6.23
N ARG A 106 8.92 22.08 -5.21
CA ARG A 106 9.77 20.89 -5.01
C ARG A 106 8.90 19.75 -4.50
N MET A 107 8.38 18.99 -5.40
CA MET A 107 7.63 17.77 -5.11
C MET A 107 8.16 16.63 -5.97
N GLY A 108 8.13 15.45 -5.42
CA GLY A 108 8.56 14.23 -6.08
C GLY A 108 7.83 13.03 -5.51
N SER A 109 8.13 11.87 -6.05
CA SER A 109 7.58 10.61 -5.53
C SER A 109 8.53 9.46 -5.84
N THR A 110 8.51 8.45 -4.98
CA THR A 110 8.94 7.10 -5.34
C THR A 110 7.84 6.45 -6.18
N VAL A 111 8.13 5.30 -6.72
CA VAL A 111 7.14 4.35 -7.24
C VAL A 111 7.68 2.94 -7.17
N VAL A 112 6.85 2.01 -6.72
CA VAL A 112 6.99 0.58 -6.98
C VAL A 112 5.69 0.08 -7.55
N LEU A 113 5.77 -0.65 -8.67
CA LEU A 113 4.59 -1.18 -9.34
C LEU A 113 4.81 -2.62 -9.80
N ALA A 114 3.71 -3.35 -9.96
CA ALA A 114 3.69 -4.67 -10.57
C ALA A 114 2.59 -4.72 -11.64
N LEU A 115 2.96 -5.02 -12.87
CA LEU A 115 2.03 -5.34 -13.95
C LEU A 115 1.99 -6.85 -14.15
N LEU A 116 0.86 -7.47 -13.79
CA LEU A 116 0.68 -8.91 -13.79
C LEU A 116 0.02 -9.36 -15.09
N GLN A 117 0.74 -10.14 -15.86
CA GLN A 117 0.23 -10.77 -17.08
C GLN A 117 0.00 -12.25 -16.83
N GLN A 118 -1.16 -12.76 -17.21
CA GLN A 118 -1.51 -14.17 -17.09
C GLN A 118 -1.82 -14.79 -18.45
N ASP A 119 -1.15 -15.89 -18.76
CA ASP A 119 -1.56 -16.81 -19.79
C ASP A 119 -2.23 -18.09 -19.21
N ALA A 120 -2.39 -19.11 -20.01
CA ALA A 120 -3.01 -20.36 -19.56
C ALA A 120 -2.15 -21.16 -18.56
N ALA A 121 -0.84 -20.93 -18.51
CA ALA A 121 0.12 -21.75 -17.79
C ALA A 121 0.92 -20.98 -16.72
N ALA A 122 1.06 -19.66 -16.85
CA ALA A 122 1.96 -18.86 -16.04
C ALA A 122 1.37 -17.49 -15.67
N THR A 123 1.88 -16.94 -14.58
CA THR A 123 1.71 -15.54 -14.20
C THR A 123 3.08 -14.89 -14.20
N LEU A 124 3.23 -13.81 -14.96
CA LEU A 124 4.45 -13.01 -15.01
C LEU A 124 4.17 -11.65 -14.41
N ALA A 125 4.94 -11.25 -13.40
CA ALA A 125 4.93 -9.90 -12.85
C ALA A 125 6.09 -9.10 -13.44
N TRP A 126 5.79 -7.97 -14.07
CA TRP A 126 6.78 -6.97 -14.43
C TRP A 126 6.87 -5.97 -13.29
N ILE A 127 8.00 -5.99 -12.56
CA ILE A 127 8.23 -5.12 -11.42
C ILE A 127 9.00 -3.90 -11.89
N GLY A 128 8.41 -2.71 -11.71
CA GLY A 128 9.06 -1.43 -11.97
C GLY A 128 9.26 -0.64 -10.69
N HIS A 129 10.43 -0.01 -10.48
CA HIS A 129 10.62 0.84 -9.31
C HIS A 129 11.59 2.01 -9.52
N ILE A 130 11.33 3.10 -8.79
CA ILE A 130 12.19 4.26 -8.60
C ILE A 130 12.06 4.70 -7.14
N GLY A 131 13.18 4.88 -6.45
CA GLY A 131 13.22 5.26 -5.04
C GLY A 131 13.50 4.06 -4.14
N ASP A 132 12.95 4.07 -2.94
CA ASP A 132 13.14 3.09 -1.87
C ASP A 132 11.85 2.39 -1.44
N SER A 133 10.73 2.64 -2.12
CA SER A 133 9.58 1.75 -2.02
C SER A 133 9.92 0.39 -2.60
N ARG A 134 9.52 -0.69 -1.93
CA ARG A 134 10.05 -2.03 -2.18
C ARG A 134 9.02 -3.03 -2.66
N ALA A 135 9.48 -4.01 -3.45
CA ALA A 135 8.76 -5.23 -3.77
C ALA A 135 9.44 -6.44 -3.12
N TYR A 136 8.63 -7.31 -2.51
CA TYR A 136 9.06 -8.57 -1.89
C TYR A 136 8.26 -9.73 -2.44
N LEU A 137 8.95 -10.84 -2.71
CA LEU A 137 8.35 -12.12 -3.08
C LEU A 137 8.44 -13.09 -1.90
N LEU A 138 7.30 -13.61 -1.46
CA LEU A 138 7.25 -14.77 -0.59
C LEU A 138 7.04 -16.02 -1.45
N ARG A 139 8.00 -16.95 -1.39
CA ARG A 139 7.97 -18.26 -2.04
C ARG A 139 8.51 -19.32 -1.07
N ASP A 140 7.82 -20.45 -0.93
CA ASP A 140 8.22 -21.54 -0.05
C ASP A 140 8.56 -21.06 1.37
N ASP A 141 7.69 -20.20 1.93
CA ASP A 141 7.83 -19.57 3.25
C ASP A 141 9.09 -18.70 3.43
N ARG A 142 9.73 -18.29 2.34
CA ARG A 142 10.88 -17.39 2.36
C ARG A 142 10.56 -16.09 1.65
N ILE A 143 10.87 -14.98 2.33
CA ILE A 143 10.76 -13.66 1.74
C ILE A 143 12.07 -13.29 1.05
N VAL A 144 11.97 -12.72 -0.15
CA VAL A 144 13.10 -12.19 -0.92
C VAL A 144 12.73 -10.80 -1.40
N ARG A 145 13.57 -9.81 -1.11
CA ARG A 145 13.43 -8.47 -1.69
C ARG A 145 13.82 -8.50 -3.16
N ILE A 146 12.92 -8.04 -4.02
CA ILE A 146 13.09 -7.97 -5.47
C ILE A 146 13.80 -6.67 -5.86
N THR A 147 13.34 -5.54 -5.31
CA THR A 147 13.86 -4.21 -5.64
C THR A 147 15.13 -3.88 -4.88
N LYS A 148 15.98 -3.04 -5.47
CA LYS A 148 17.18 -2.50 -4.85
C LYS A 148 17.00 -0.99 -4.69
N ASP A 149 17.06 -0.50 -3.47
CA ASP A 149 16.74 0.90 -3.17
C ASP A 149 17.64 1.89 -3.93
N HIS A 150 17.04 2.95 -4.44
CA HIS A 150 17.78 4.08 -4.99
C HIS A 150 18.04 5.10 -3.88
N SER A 151 18.90 4.73 -2.92
CA SER A 151 19.28 5.56 -1.78
C SER A 151 20.81 5.69 -1.64
N ALA A 152 21.24 6.72 -0.95
CA ALA A 152 22.67 6.95 -0.69
C ALA A 152 23.28 5.78 0.12
N VAL A 153 22.55 5.27 1.10
CA VAL A 153 23.02 4.13 1.93
C VAL A 153 23.09 2.84 1.15
N GLN A 154 22.21 2.61 0.19
CA GLN A 154 22.30 1.42 -0.67
C GLN A 154 23.58 1.45 -1.52
N ALA A 155 23.97 2.59 -2.05
CA ALA A 155 25.22 2.74 -2.78
C ALA A 155 26.46 2.41 -1.90
N LEU A 156 26.42 2.79 -0.62
CA LEU A 156 27.49 2.46 0.33
C LEU A 156 27.50 0.98 0.70
N LEU A 157 26.33 0.35 0.80
CA LEU A 157 26.21 -1.10 1.00
C LEU A 157 26.77 -1.88 -0.18
N ASP A 158 26.54 -1.41 -1.41
CA ASP A 158 27.04 -2.06 -2.63
C ASP A 158 28.56 -2.04 -2.76
N GLU A 159 29.20 -1.05 -2.17
CA GLU A 159 30.65 -0.89 -2.12
C GLU A 159 31.28 -1.50 -0.87
N ASP A 160 30.49 -2.26 -0.06
CA ASP A 160 30.92 -2.84 1.23
C ASP A 160 31.47 -1.78 2.22
N LEU A 161 31.02 -0.52 2.10
CA LEU A 161 31.42 0.58 2.98
C LEU A 161 30.56 0.68 4.24
N LEU A 162 29.38 0.06 4.24
CA LEU A 162 28.47 -0.08 5.38
C LEU A 162 27.99 -1.54 5.51
N THR A 163 27.74 -1.94 6.74
CA THR A 163 26.94 -3.15 7.01
C THR A 163 25.45 -2.81 6.97
N PRO A 164 24.56 -3.78 6.79
CA PRO A 164 23.10 -3.56 6.84
C PRO A 164 22.63 -2.92 8.16
N GLU A 165 23.30 -3.23 9.28
CA GLU A 165 22.97 -2.65 10.59
C GLU A 165 23.36 -1.17 10.67
N GLU A 166 24.53 -0.80 10.13
CA GLU A 166 24.98 0.60 10.06
C GLU A 166 24.14 1.42 9.11
N ALA A 167 23.71 0.85 7.99
CA ALA A 167 22.84 1.52 7.01
C ALA A 167 21.50 1.96 7.61
N GLY A 168 20.87 1.13 8.43
CA GLY A 168 19.59 1.43 9.08
C GLY A 168 19.65 2.62 10.05
N ASN A 169 20.84 2.94 10.58
CA ASN A 169 21.04 4.06 11.52
C ASN A 169 21.83 5.22 10.91
N HIS A 170 22.10 5.17 9.60
CA HIS A 170 22.90 6.18 8.92
C HIS A 170 22.15 7.52 8.80
N PRO A 171 22.80 8.69 9.01
CA PRO A 171 22.14 10.00 8.85
C PRO A 171 21.48 10.20 7.49
N ASP A 172 22.04 9.62 6.43
CA ASP A 172 21.55 9.72 5.06
C ASP A 172 20.65 8.53 4.66
N ALA A 173 20.11 7.77 5.62
CA ALA A 173 19.26 6.60 5.35
C ALA A 173 18.04 6.91 4.45
N SER A 174 17.47 8.12 4.58
CA SER A 174 16.34 8.59 3.79
C SER A 174 16.74 9.43 2.55
N VAL A 175 18.03 9.54 2.22
CA VAL A 175 18.48 10.31 1.06
C VAL A 175 18.38 9.47 -0.20
N LEU A 176 17.42 9.83 -1.06
CA LEU A 176 17.21 9.17 -2.34
C LEU A 176 18.18 9.66 -3.41
N THR A 177 18.70 8.74 -4.21
CA THR A 177 19.52 9.02 -5.40
C THR A 177 18.72 9.10 -6.68
N ARG A 178 17.48 8.51 -6.70
CA ARG A 178 16.52 8.60 -7.79
C ARG A 178 15.10 8.74 -7.22
N SER A 179 14.34 9.66 -7.83
CA SER A 179 12.91 9.86 -7.55
C SER A 179 12.27 10.57 -8.74
N LEU A 180 10.98 10.40 -8.93
CA LEU A 180 10.20 11.13 -9.92
C LEU A 180 10.02 12.59 -9.46
N GLY A 181 10.07 13.53 -10.39
CA GLY A 181 9.83 14.96 -10.15
C GLY A 181 11.06 15.78 -9.72
N HIS A 182 12.18 15.14 -9.39
CA HIS A 182 13.41 15.86 -8.99
C HIS A 182 14.47 15.96 -10.09
N PHE A 183 14.40 15.10 -11.10
CA PHE A 183 15.34 15.04 -12.21
C PHE A 183 14.59 15.16 -13.55
N THR A 184 15.19 15.86 -14.52
CA THR A 184 14.60 15.99 -15.86
C THR A 184 14.49 14.66 -16.58
N GLU A 185 15.46 13.80 -16.37
CA GLU A 185 15.48 12.43 -16.87
C GLU A 185 15.67 11.49 -15.70
N VAL A 186 14.86 10.45 -15.64
CA VAL A 186 14.94 9.41 -14.61
C VAL A 186 14.69 8.06 -15.26
N GLU A 187 15.53 7.10 -14.94
CA GLU A 187 15.40 5.72 -15.41
C GLU A 187 14.72 4.87 -14.34
N ILE A 188 13.66 4.18 -14.74
CA ILE A 188 13.00 3.17 -13.91
C ILE A 188 13.68 1.82 -14.12
N ASP A 189 13.98 1.13 -13.04
CA ASP A 189 14.41 -0.25 -13.08
C ASP A 189 13.17 -1.13 -13.33
N VAL A 190 13.25 -2.02 -14.32
CA VAL A 190 12.14 -2.92 -14.68
C VAL A 190 12.69 -4.33 -14.87
N GLU A 191 12.11 -5.30 -14.15
CA GLU A 191 12.47 -6.70 -14.26
C GLU A 191 11.26 -7.63 -14.27
N PRO A 192 11.31 -8.75 -15.04
CA PRO A 192 10.26 -9.76 -15.04
C PRO A 192 10.48 -10.76 -13.91
N VAL A 193 9.44 -11.03 -13.13
CA VAL A 193 9.43 -12.02 -12.05
C VAL A 193 8.35 -13.06 -12.33
N PRO A 194 8.72 -14.30 -12.69
CA PRO A 194 7.75 -15.38 -12.83
C PRO A 194 7.14 -15.73 -11.47
N LEU A 195 5.80 -15.69 -11.37
CA LEU A 195 5.06 -16.08 -10.18
C LEU A 195 4.51 -17.49 -10.31
N MET A 196 4.63 -18.27 -9.24
CA MET A 196 4.15 -19.64 -9.13
C MET A 196 2.92 -19.72 -8.24
N PRO A 197 2.07 -20.75 -8.39
CA PRO A 197 1.00 -21.01 -7.43
C PRO A 197 1.55 -21.15 -6.00
N GLY A 198 0.97 -20.41 -5.07
CA GLY A 198 1.43 -20.31 -3.68
C GLY A 198 2.26 -19.06 -3.38
N ASP A 199 2.81 -18.39 -4.38
CA ASP A 199 3.56 -17.15 -4.19
C ASP A 199 2.67 -16.02 -3.69
N SER A 200 3.27 -15.13 -2.89
CA SER A 200 2.69 -13.83 -2.56
C SER A 200 3.69 -12.72 -2.88
N LEU A 201 3.22 -11.67 -3.54
CA LEU A 201 4.00 -10.47 -3.85
C LEU A 201 3.48 -9.32 -2.98
N LEU A 202 4.39 -8.62 -2.30
CA LEU A 202 4.13 -7.42 -1.50
C LEU A 202 4.83 -6.24 -2.15
N LEU A 203 4.11 -5.14 -2.37
CA LEU A 203 4.69 -3.83 -2.64
C LEU A 203 4.38 -2.94 -1.46
N CYS A 204 5.36 -2.14 -1.01
CA CYS A 204 5.14 -1.24 0.12
C CYS A 204 6.05 -0.01 0.09
N SER A 205 5.59 1.07 0.74
CA SER A 205 6.40 2.24 1.08
C SER A 205 7.32 1.98 2.26
N ASP A 206 8.21 2.92 2.56
CA ASP A 206 9.18 2.86 3.65
C ASP A 206 8.52 2.85 5.04
N GLY A 207 7.30 3.38 5.17
CA GLY A 207 6.54 3.33 6.40
C GLY A 207 6.20 1.91 6.88
N LEU A 208 6.27 0.91 6.00
CA LEU A 208 6.18 -0.49 6.41
C LEU A 208 7.58 -1.08 6.67
N TRP A 209 8.43 -1.17 5.64
CA TRP A 209 9.68 -1.90 5.72
C TRP A 209 10.74 -1.23 6.61
N GLY A 210 10.66 0.09 6.79
CA GLY A 210 11.55 0.85 7.66
C GLY A 210 11.31 0.61 9.15
N PHE A 211 10.13 0.08 9.50
CA PHE A 211 9.73 -0.10 10.91
C PHE A 211 9.39 -1.56 11.27
N VAL A 212 9.18 -2.43 10.28
CA VAL A 212 8.87 -3.84 10.47
C VAL A 212 10.00 -4.69 9.87
N PRO A 213 10.70 -5.49 10.67
CA PRO A 213 11.78 -6.37 10.19
C PRO A 213 11.27 -7.37 9.13
N GLU A 214 12.10 -7.68 8.13
CA GLU A 214 11.73 -8.60 7.04
C GLU A 214 11.30 -10.00 7.55
N GLN A 215 11.87 -10.47 8.67
CA GLN A 215 11.45 -11.74 9.29
C GLN A 215 10.05 -11.70 9.84
N GLU A 216 9.59 -10.54 10.32
CA GLU A 216 8.22 -10.38 10.77
C GLU A 216 7.26 -10.27 9.59
N LEU A 217 7.65 -9.54 8.52
CA LEU A 217 6.91 -9.53 7.26
C LEU A 217 6.73 -10.96 6.73
N GLN A 218 7.81 -11.74 6.69
CA GLN A 218 7.79 -13.15 6.29
C GLN A 218 6.79 -13.96 7.11
N THR A 219 6.83 -13.83 8.43
CA THR A 219 5.99 -14.61 9.35
C THR A 219 4.50 -14.37 9.09
N VAL A 220 4.12 -13.10 8.90
CA VAL A 220 2.72 -12.73 8.64
C VAL A 220 2.28 -13.13 7.24
N MET A 221 3.13 -12.94 6.24
CA MET A 221 2.81 -13.30 4.85
C MET A 221 2.72 -14.82 4.63
N ALA A 222 3.49 -15.62 5.38
CA ALA A 222 3.52 -17.09 5.28
C ALA A 222 2.30 -17.75 5.94
N ASP A 223 1.50 -17.03 6.74
CA ASP A 223 0.29 -17.61 7.31
C ASP A 223 -0.80 -17.80 6.23
N ALA A 224 -0.82 -19.01 5.67
CA ALA A 224 -1.78 -19.41 4.65
C ALA A 224 -3.23 -19.47 5.15
N HIS A 225 -3.46 -19.46 6.49
CA HIS A 225 -4.80 -19.46 7.09
C HIS A 225 -5.41 -18.06 7.14
N LEU A 226 -4.59 -17.01 7.06
CA LEU A 226 -5.08 -15.64 7.01
C LEU A 226 -5.61 -15.31 5.61
N PRO A 227 -6.86 -14.80 5.51
CA PRO A 227 -7.32 -14.14 4.30
C PRO A 227 -6.37 -13.00 3.91
N LEU A 228 -6.12 -12.80 2.62
CA LEU A 228 -5.12 -11.81 2.18
C LEU A 228 -5.39 -10.40 2.70
N ALA A 229 -6.66 -9.99 2.80
CA ALA A 229 -7.05 -8.73 3.43
C ALA A 229 -6.67 -8.65 4.92
N ALA A 230 -6.73 -9.77 5.65
CA ALA A 230 -6.28 -9.82 7.04
C ALA A 230 -4.75 -9.79 7.13
N THR A 231 -4.03 -10.36 6.16
CA THR A 231 -2.57 -10.25 6.03
C THR A 231 -2.17 -8.78 5.83
N ALA A 232 -2.76 -8.06 4.87
CA ALA A 232 -2.47 -6.65 4.63
C ALA A 232 -2.72 -5.80 5.88
N LYS A 233 -3.87 -6.03 6.54
CA LYS A 233 -4.21 -5.34 7.78
C LYS A 233 -3.23 -5.64 8.91
N ALA A 234 -2.79 -6.89 9.08
CA ALA A 234 -1.82 -7.25 10.10
C ALA A 234 -0.47 -6.55 9.86
N LEU A 235 0.00 -6.47 8.62
CA LEU A 235 1.21 -5.73 8.25
C LEU A 235 1.08 -4.25 8.62
N LEU A 236 -0.05 -3.61 8.28
CA LEU A 236 -0.32 -2.23 8.67
C LEU A 236 -0.33 -2.06 10.20
N GLU A 237 -1.01 -2.95 10.93
CA GLU A 237 -1.07 -2.88 12.40
C GLU A 237 0.31 -3.01 13.04
N MET A 238 1.22 -3.81 12.46
CA MET A 238 2.62 -3.91 12.91
C MET A 238 3.37 -2.58 12.73
N ALA A 239 3.28 -1.93 11.57
CA ALA A 239 3.88 -0.62 11.34
C ALA A 239 3.33 0.43 12.32
N LEU A 240 2.01 0.41 12.56
CA LEU A 240 1.38 1.29 13.54
C LEU A 240 1.83 0.98 14.97
N ALA A 241 2.00 -0.30 15.33
CA ALA A 241 2.49 -0.71 16.66
C ALA A 241 3.95 -0.31 16.87
N ALA A 242 4.78 -0.32 15.82
CA ALA A 242 6.16 0.17 15.84
C ALA A 242 6.27 1.71 15.95
N GLY A 243 5.14 2.41 16.07
CA GLY A 243 5.07 3.85 16.29
C GLY A 243 4.22 4.58 15.25
N GLY A 244 4.05 4.04 14.06
CA GLY A 244 3.31 4.67 12.96
C GLY A 244 3.91 6.02 12.58
N HIS A 245 5.23 6.09 12.50
CA HIS A 245 5.97 7.33 12.31
C HIS A 245 5.81 7.92 10.92
N ASP A 246 5.48 7.07 9.93
CA ASP A 246 5.27 7.50 8.55
C ASP A 246 3.92 7.06 7.98
N ASN A 247 3.64 7.53 6.76
CA ASN A 247 2.57 7.01 5.92
C ASN A 247 2.89 5.56 5.54
N VAL A 248 1.88 4.71 5.37
CA VAL A 248 2.05 3.28 5.08
C VAL A 248 1.20 2.91 3.89
N GLY A 249 1.83 2.62 2.76
CA GLY A 249 1.20 2.10 1.55
C GLY A 249 1.54 0.62 1.36
N ILE A 250 0.54 -0.22 1.11
CA ILE A 250 0.68 -1.67 0.96
C ILE A 250 -0.20 -2.14 -0.20
N GLU A 251 0.39 -2.90 -1.10
CA GLU A 251 -0.31 -3.70 -2.10
C GLU A 251 0.14 -5.16 -2.02
N LEU A 252 -0.81 -6.07 -1.97
CA LEU A 252 -0.57 -7.51 -1.87
C LEU A 252 -1.29 -8.27 -2.97
N VAL A 253 -0.61 -9.22 -3.59
CA VAL A 253 -1.23 -10.23 -4.44
C VAL A 253 -0.77 -11.62 -4.01
N ARG A 254 -1.70 -12.59 -4.02
CA ARG A 254 -1.41 -14.02 -3.80
C ARG A 254 -1.86 -14.81 -5.01
N VAL A 255 -0.95 -15.65 -5.52
CA VAL A 255 -1.23 -16.58 -6.61
C VAL A 255 -1.83 -17.86 -6.01
N GLY A 256 -3.12 -18.07 -6.23
CA GLY A 256 -3.81 -19.25 -5.73
C GLY A 256 -3.31 -20.53 -6.39
N VAL A 257 -3.35 -21.63 -5.63
CA VAL A 257 -3.13 -22.96 -6.21
C VAL A 257 -4.34 -23.30 -7.09
N PRO A 258 -4.15 -23.70 -8.35
CA PRO A 258 -5.28 -24.13 -9.18
C PRO A 258 -6.03 -25.26 -8.47
N LEU A 259 -7.32 -25.08 -8.30
CA LEU A 259 -8.16 -26.21 -7.85
C LEU A 259 -7.98 -27.35 -8.85
N ALA A 260 -7.56 -28.52 -8.37
CA ALA A 260 -7.56 -29.70 -9.22
C ALA A 260 -8.92 -29.81 -9.89
N PRO A 261 -8.99 -30.11 -11.22
CA PRO A 261 -10.27 -30.32 -11.87
C PRO A 261 -11.05 -31.36 -11.06
N VAL A 262 -12.20 -30.94 -10.53
CA VAL A 262 -13.10 -31.90 -9.85
C VAL A 262 -13.38 -32.94 -10.89
N PRO A 263 -13.01 -34.23 -10.68
CA PRO A 263 -13.39 -35.28 -11.60
C PRO A 263 -14.89 -35.16 -11.79
N ASP A 264 -15.37 -35.21 -13.02
CA ASP A 264 -16.79 -35.20 -13.31
C ASP A 264 -17.46 -36.27 -12.43
N ALA A 265 -17.92 -35.82 -11.25
CA ALA A 265 -18.68 -36.67 -10.36
C ALA A 265 -19.90 -37.06 -11.17
N VAL A 266 -19.96 -38.33 -11.51
CA VAL A 266 -21.14 -38.97 -12.09
C VAL A 266 -22.35 -38.43 -11.34
N GLN A 267 -23.11 -37.58 -11.99
CA GLN A 267 -24.34 -37.06 -11.43
C GLN A 267 -25.29 -38.24 -11.29
N GLU A 268 -25.23 -38.94 -10.14
CA GLU A 268 -26.37 -39.77 -9.76
C GLU A 268 -27.55 -38.81 -9.60
N PRO A 269 -28.67 -39.08 -10.26
CA PRO A 269 -29.84 -38.23 -10.16
C PRO A 269 -30.29 -38.23 -8.69
N LEU A 270 -30.25 -37.06 -8.06
CA LEU A 270 -30.83 -36.82 -6.74
C LEU A 270 -32.28 -37.33 -6.80
N LYS A 271 -32.58 -38.43 -6.08
CA LYS A 271 -33.95 -38.84 -5.80
C LYS A 271 -34.60 -37.70 -5.02
N VAL A 272 -35.46 -36.96 -5.70
CA VAL A 272 -36.32 -35.97 -5.08
C VAL A 272 -37.33 -36.73 -4.22
N GLU A 273 -37.11 -36.79 -2.90
CA GLU A 273 -38.11 -37.21 -1.96
C GLU A 273 -39.29 -36.22 -1.99
N ALA A 274 -40.50 -36.73 -1.98
CA ALA A 274 -41.73 -35.98 -2.07
C ALA A 274 -41.84 -34.95 -0.91
N PRO A 275 -42.50 -33.80 -1.15
CA PRO A 275 -42.54 -32.72 -0.16
C PRO A 275 -43.27 -33.16 1.12
N VAL A 276 -42.56 -33.06 2.25
CA VAL A 276 -43.13 -33.19 3.59
C VAL A 276 -44.12 -32.02 3.77
N LYS A 277 -45.37 -32.37 4.08
CA LYS A 277 -46.45 -31.40 4.38
C LYS A 277 -46.01 -30.49 5.52
N SER A 278 -45.93 -29.20 5.22
CA SER A 278 -45.72 -28.15 6.20
C SER A 278 -46.81 -28.12 7.25
N GLN A 279 -46.44 -28.32 8.51
CA GLN A 279 -47.31 -28.02 9.64
C GLN A 279 -47.31 -26.50 9.85
N GLU A 280 -48.48 -25.92 9.97
CA GLU A 280 -48.69 -24.49 10.30
C GLU A 280 -48.05 -24.15 11.63
N PRO A 281 -47.33 -23.01 11.76
CA PRO A 281 -46.84 -22.55 13.04
C PRO A 281 -47.98 -21.92 13.87
N ALA A 282 -48.11 -22.39 15.11
CA ALA A 282 -49.04 -21.88 16.10
C ALA A 282 -48.81 -20.37 16.36
N ALA A 283 -49.93 -19.61 16.32
CA ALA A 283 -49.91 -18.17 16.60
C ALA A 283 -49.55 -17.86 18.05
N LEU A 284 -48.41 -17.24 18.27
CA LEU A 284 -48.02 -16.60 19.52
C LEU A 284 -48.68 -15.20 19.62
N LYS A 285 -49.75 -15.14 20.42
CA LYS A 285 -50.35 -13.85 20.84
C LYS A 285 -49.62 -13.32 22.07
N GLY A 286 -48.97 -12.16 21.92
CA GLY A 286 -48.49 -11.36 23.04
C GLY A 286 -48.02 -10.01 22.57
N PRO A 287 -48.44 -8.89 23.22
CA PRO A 287 -48.09 -7.55 22.77
C PRO A 287 -46.64 -7.21 23.05
N LEU A 288 -45.90 -6.75 22.03
CA LEU A 288 -44.58 -6.20 22.13
C LEU A 288 -44.54 -4.95 23.00
N LYS A 289 -43.87 -5.01 24.14
CA LYS A 289 -43.54 -3.82 24.94
C LYS A 289 -42.54 -2.96 24.14
N LYS A 290 -42.94 -1.72 23.87
CA LYS A 290 -42.07 -0.66 23.35
C LYS A 290 -41.02 -0.35 24.40
N GLN A 291 -39.74 -0.62 24.07
CA GLN A 291 -38.61 -0.09 24.82
C GLN A 291 -38.34 1.34 24.35
N GLU A 292 -38.29 2.26 25.28
CA GLU A 292 -37.86 3.65 25.01
C GLU A 292 -36.34 3.67 24.74
N PRO A 293 -35.89 4.56 23.83
CA PRO A 293 -34.47 4.72 23.55
C PRO A 293 -33.72 5.33 24.76
N PRO A 294 -32.45 4.97 25.01
CA PRO A 294 -31.68 5.54 26.11
C PRO A 294 -31.46 7.05 25.90
N LYS A 295 -31.68 7.84 26.95
CA LYS A 295 -31.42 9.29 26.96
C LYS A 295 -29.95 9.56 26.73
N MET A 296 -29.61 10.28 25.67
CA MET A 296 -28.29 10.84 25.43
C MET A 296 -27.92 11.81 26.56
N LYS A 297 -26.74 11.64 27.14
CA LYS A 297 -26.16 12.63 28.08
C LYS A 297 -25.74 13.86 27.27
N GLU A 298 -26.09 15.04 27.77
CA GLU A 298 -25.70 16.31 27.16
C GLU A 298 -24.17 16.46 27.08
N PRO A 299 -23.64 17.11 26.04
CA PRO A 299 -22.20 17.36 25.93
C PRO A 299 -21.74 18.34 27.02
N PHE A 300 -20.59 18.03 27.62
CA PHE A 300 -19.94 18.82 28.65
C PHE A 300 -19.59 20.21 28.10
N LYS A 301 -20.21 21.28 28.60
CA LYS A 301 -19.89 22.65 28.25
C LYS A 301 -18.72 23.14 29.10
N ILE A 302 -17.52 23.22 28.48
CA ILE A 302 -16.37 23.89 29.11
C ILE A 302 -16.64 25.41 29.02
N GLY A 303 -16.61 26.09 30.15
CA GLY A 303 -16.85 27.54 30.22
C GLY A 303 -15.66 28.34 29.64
N PHE A 304 -15.98 29.47 29.02
CA PHE A 304 -15.00 30.37 28.40
C PHE A 304 -13.85 30.80 29.37
N VAL A 305 -14.10 30.81 30.67
CA VAL A 305 -13.11 31.14 31.70
C VAL A 305 -12.07 30.05 31.87
N GLU A 306 -12.45 28.76 31.73
CA GLU A 306 -11.49 27.64 31.87
C GLU A 306 -10.53 27.56 30.69
N ILE A 307 -10.97 27.92 29.47
CA ILE A 307 -10.11 28.02 28.29
C ILE A 307 -9.09 29.16 28.45
N LEU A 308 -9.51 30.29 29.01
CA LEU A 308 -8.62 31.44 29.22
C LEU A 308 -7.52 31.13 30.24
N VAL A 309 -7.80 30.37 31.30
CA VAL A 309 -6.83 29.94 32.32
C VAL A 309 -5.79 28.99 31.72
N LEU A 310 -6.20 28.06 30.84
CA LEU A 310 -5.29 27.15 30.14
C LEU A 310 -4.31 27.91 29.21
N PHE A 311 -4.79 28.95 28.51
CA PHE A 311 -3.91 29.78 27.66
C PHE A 311 -2.92 30.63 28.46
N LEU A 312 -3.32 31.14 29.60
CA LEU A 312 -2.43 31.92 30.49
C LEU A 312 -1.33 31.04 31.12
N LEU A 313 -1.65 29.81 31.50
CA LEU A 313 -0.67 28.86 32.05
C LEU A 313 0.32 28.38 30.96
N ALA A 314 -0.13 28.16 29.72
CA ALA A 314 0.72 27.81 28.62
C ALA A 314 1.67 28.95 28.21
N GLY A 315 1.18 30.20 28.21
CA GLY A 315 1.99 31.38 27.93
C GLY A 315 3.10 31.66 28.99
N ALA A 316 2.80 31.40 30.27
CA ALA A 316 3.76 31.55 31.34
C ALA A 316 4.90 30.50 31.27
N ALA A 317 4.55 29.23 30.87
CA ALA A 317 5.56 28.19 30.68
C ALA A 317 6.50 28.49 29.50
N LEU A 318 5.96 29.01 28.39
CA LEU A 318 6.76 29.40 27.22
C LEU A 318 7.70 30.58 27.52
N GLY A 319 7.23 31.56 28.29
CA GLY A 319 8.04 32.71 28.73
C GLY A 319 9.20 32.32 29.63
N ALA A 320 9.02 31.34 30.53
CA ALA A 320 10.06 30.84 31.41
C ALA A 320 11.15 30.08 30.62
N VAL A 321 10.79 29.30 29.62
CA VAL A 321 11.74 28.58 28.77
C VAL A 321 12.56 29.53 27.93
N LEU A 322 11.96 30.57 27.36
CA LEU A 322 12.68 31.59 26.58
C LEU A 322 13.59 32.47 27.46
N TYR A 323 13.18 32.80 28.70
CA TYR A 323 14.02 33.55 29.63
C TYR A 323 15.29 32.75 30.03
N PHE A 324 15.15 31.47 30.33
CA PHE A 324 16.28 30.59 30.63
C PHE A 324 17.24 30.40 29.44
N ALA A 325 16.69 30.28 28.21
CA ALA A 325 17.52 30.13 27.01
C ALA A 325 18.34 31.37 26.63
N PHE A 326 17.86 32.59 26.98
CA PHE A 326 18.55 33.84 26.63
C PHE A 326 19.46 34.40 27.72
N TYR A 327 19.34 33.96 28.99
CA TYR A 327 20.08 34.52 30.11
C TYR A 327 21.07 33.58 30.83
N SER A 328 21.26 32.34 30.29
CA SER A 328 22.23 31.36 30.82
C SER A 328 23.51 31.24 29.96
N HIS A 329 23.94 32.38 29.37
CA HIS A 329 25.30 32.50 28.79
C HIS A 329 25.98 33.70 29.35
#